data_1900e884b26a0b43bd91691eee6b8495
#
_entry.id   1900e884b26a0b43bd91691eee6b8495
#
_cell.length_a   1.000
_cell.length_b   1.000
_cell.length_c   1.000
_cell.angle_alpha   90.00
_cell.angle_beta   90.00
_cell.angle_gamma   90.00
#
_symmetry.space_group_name_H-M   'P 1'
#
loop_
_entity.id
_entity.type
_entity.pdbx_description
1 polymer ?
#
loop_
_entity_poly.entity_id
_entity_poly.type
_entity_poly.pdbx_seq_one_letter_code
_entity_poly.pdbx_strand_id
1 'polypeptide(L)'
;MNQGQAHTAHFHLRSALCALWLLLVVLPTSAIAQQPSTVLHFTSSAVVSHHVGRLTWDSVPHVRHYQLLRRYPNQDSFRPIATLTATTYFDTLRRVICADTVSYLLTARCVDTAGGSSSDTLLLSDTVGLFFQDNIPTSPPHLRLCSVDTLLGQLRLSWYPSPDTDVLGYYICMGTPCLDLDTVWGRLNTTYLCADTLLLDSARQYSFRILAFDSCMQASPLTPYFHNPALTLNAPPCSRRLTCSWNRYINMPDSVARYVLHYQLGHNTPWHHHTAGVQGPFQFDTLVADLSTSLIRAYLSVHNTADSLTALSSILTFAFPQPDTPQYASILSAHYVDTLSSIMLTLQVDPLYPVDSCRLVRALAHNSSSDGSYRWDVFQPIATIYPSVEPNPQQTFHFTDRDYNRNAPAYAYRLEVPDRCAQRFILSDTAVVTLPPKQEPAAWIPNIIKAGDPQLGKLCPALVAPTAQNYTFEIYSRQGQRLFSTHNLGDCWDGTSTLNKPLPQGVYVYRITCLHTDGTRKTYTGTVTLMH
;
A
#
# COMPACT_ATOMS: atom_id res chain seq x y z
N MET A 1 7.12 38.12 23.90
CA MET A 1 6.00 38.97 24.35
C MET A 1 5.05 38.05 25.12
N ASN A 2 4.92 38.36 26.42
CA ASN A 2 3.98 37.88 27.46
C ASN A 2 3.95 36.35 27.71
N GLN A 3 4.55 35.82 28.77
CA GLN A 3 4.46 35.99 30.26
C GLN A 3 3.03 35.77 30.81
N GLY A 4 2.95 34.83 31.73
CA GLY A 4 1.85 34.58 32.65
C GLY A 4 2.02 33.22 33.33
N GLN A 5 2.86 33.13 34.26
CA GLN A 5 2.81 33.14 35.73
C GLN A 5 2.09 31.94 36.36
N ALA A 6 2.91 31.17 37.05
CA ALA A 6 2.56 30.09 38.00
C ALA A 6 2.05 30.67 39.34
N HIS A 7 1.08 30.00 39.95
CA HIS A 7 0.77 30.17 41.37
C HIS A 7 1.01 28.86 42.11
N THR A 8 2.07 28.87 42.90
CA THR A 8 2.36 27.94 44.00
C THR A 8 1.61 28.38 45.25
N ALA A 9 0.86 27.50 45.86
CA ALA A 9 0.30 27.68 47.21
C ALA A 9 1.05 26.78 48.19
N HIS A 10 1.83 27.41 49.06
CA HIS A 10 2.40 26.81 50.26
C HIS A 10 1.36 26.73 51.38
N PHE A 11 1.20 25.55 52.01
CA PHE A 11 0.56 25.45 53.31
C PHE A 11 1.58 25.11 54.40
N HIS A 12 1.72 26.03 55.33
CA HIS A 12 2.59 25.92 56.50
C HIS A 12 1.99 24.99 57.57
N LEU A 13 2.83 24.09 58.05
CA LEU A 13 2.68 23.36 59.29
C LEU A 13 2.89 24.32 60.49
N ARG A 14 1.98 24.39 61.43
CA ARG A 14 2.23 24.91 62.78
C ARG A 14 1.91 23.82 63.80
N SER A 15 2.99 23.38 64.43
CA SER A 15 3.02 22.61 65.68
C SER A 15 2.56 23.46 66.87
N ALA A 16 1.68 22.89 67.71
CA ALA A 16 1.46 23.38 69.05
C ALA A 16 1.57 22.22 70.03
N LEU A 17 2.65 22.22 70.80
CA LEU A 17 2.83 21.45 72.01
C LEU A 17 1.93 22.04 73.11
N CYS A 18 1.16 21.19 73.77
CA CYS A 18 0.62 21.47 75.10
C CYS A 18 0.92 20.31 76.05
N ALA A 19 1.85 20.53 76.93
CA ALA A 19 2.14 19.67 78.07
C ALA A 19 1.03 19.87 79.14
N LEU A 20 0.44 18.81 79.67
CA LEU A 20 -0.32 18.91 80.88
C LEU A 20 0.04 17.78 81.84
N TRP A 21 0.29 18.19 83.03
CA TRP A 21 0.79 17.53 84.23
C TRP A 21 -0.07 16.34 84.72
N LEU A 22 0.64 15.28 85.17
CA LEU A 22 0.14 14.17 85.96
C LEU A 22 -0.21 14.67 87.36
N LEU A 23 -1.42 14.34 87.78
CA LEU A 23 -1.78 14.30 89.17
C LEU A 23 -2.20 12.87 89.49
N LEU A 24 -1.33 12.14 90.19
CA LEU A 24 -1.60 10.81 90.76
C LEU A 24 -2.45 10.95 92.00
N VAL A 25 -3.74 10.55 91.92
CA VAL A 25 -4.56 10.30 93.10
C VAL A 25 -4.71 8.80 93.29
N VAL A 26 -4.04 8.28 94.31
CA VAL A 26 -4.16 6.91 94.73
C VAL A 26 -5.43 6.82 95.56
N LEU A 27 -6.46 6.16 95.05
CA LEU A 27 -7.64 5.71 95.86
C LEU A 27 -7.56 4.19 96.05
N PRO A 28 -7.96 3.68 97.20
CA PRO A 28 -7.81 2.28 97.51
C PRO A 28 -8.79 1.43 96.67
N THR A 29 -8.21 0.42 96.00
CA THR A 29 -8.97 -0.59 95.29
C THR A 29 -9.74 -1.45 96.28
N SER A 30 -11.00 -1.15 96.44
CA SER A 30 -11.98 -2.15 96.94
C SER A 30 -12.19 -3.11 95.76
N ALA A 31 -11.79 -4.35 95.94
CA ALA A 31 -12.08 -5.41 95.00
C ALA A 31 -13.61 -5.64 95.00
N ILE A 32 -14.29 -5.02 94.06
CA ILE A 32 -15.66 -5.41 93.71
C ILE A 32 -15.53 -6.76 93.04
N ALA A 33 -15.95 -7.82 93.73
CA ALA A 33 -16.14 -9.13 93.10
C ALA A 33 -17.12 -8.92 91.96
N GLN A 34 -16.60 -8.96 90.74
CA GLN A 34 -17.43 -8.91 89.55
C GLN A 34 -18.31 -10.18 89.59
N GLN A 35 -19.60 -10.02 89.80
CA GLN A 35 -20.56 -11.10 89.56
C GLN A 35 -20.38 -11.57 88.12
N PRO A 36 -20.33 -12.88 87.85
CA PRO A 36 -20.22 -13.37 86.51
C PRO A 36 -21.44 -12.84 85.74
N SER A 37 -21.20 -12.00 84.80
CA SER A 37 -22.25 -11.49 83.91
C SER A 37 -22.85 -12.68 83.16
N THR A 38 -24.11 -12.92 83.32
CA THR A 38 -24.90 -13.92 82.60
C THR A 38 -25.21 -13.45 81.15
N VAL A 39 -24.52 -12.46 80.70
CA VAL A 39 -24.74 -11.85 79.39
C VAL A 39 -23.74 -12.46 78.38
N LEU A 40 -24.29 -13.07 77.37
CA LEU A 40 -23.52 -13.59 76.23
C LEU A 40 -23.17 -12.45 75.28
N HIS A 41 -21.88 -12.20 75.05
CA HIS A 41 -21.44 -11.15 74.08
C HIS A 41 -20.16 -11.54 73.41
N PHE A 42 -19.91 -10.96 72.16
CA PHE A 42 -18.67 -11.11 71.46
C PHE A 42 -17.58 -10.23 72.09
N THR A 43 -16.44 -10.83 72.43
CA THR A 43 -15.28 -10.09 72.94
C THR A 43 -14.40 -9.51 71.87
N SER A 44 -14.34 -10.18 70.73
CA SER A 44 -13.69 -9.60 69.52
C SER A 44 -14.26 -10.22 68.27
N SER A 45 -14.25 -9.41 67.24
CA SER A 45 -14.56 -9.83 65.86
C SER A 45 -13.60 -9.13 64.88
N ALA A 46 -13.04 -9.87 63.98
CA ALA A 46 -12.09 -9.33 62.98
C ALA A 46 -12.15 -10.11 61.69
N VAL A 47 -12.00 -9.41 60.60
CA VAL A 47 -11.75 -10.01 59.28
C VAL A 47 -10.27 -10.38 59.22
N VAL A 48 -9.97 -11.65 58.95
CA VAL A 48 -8.60 -12.20 58.86
C VAL A 48 -8.13 -12.24 57.42
N SER A 49 -9.04 -12.53 56.51
CA SER A 49 -8.80 -12.45 55.06
C SER A 49 -10.11 -12.06 54.36
N HIS A 50 -10.05 -11.80 53.02
CA HIS A 50 -11.23 -11.37 52.25
C HIS A 50 -12.46 -12.29 52.39
N HIS A 51 -12.28 -13.53 52.87
CA HIS A 51 -13.37 -14.50 53.07
C HIS A 51 -13.36 -15.21 54.44
N VAL A 52 -12.46 -14.83 55.37
CA VAL A 52 -12.37 -15.46 56.69
C VAL A 52 -12.58 -14.42 57.78
N GLY A 53 -13.61 -14.63 58.60
CA GLY A 53 -13.87 -13.86 59.81
C GLY A 53 -13.51 -14.66 61.07
N ARG A 54 -12.87 -14.03 62.03
CA ARG A 54 -12.63 -14.56 63.36
C ARG A 54 -13.58 -13.92 64.35
N LEU A 55 -14.25 -14.74 65.11
CA LEU A 55 -15.20 -14.36 66.14
C LEU A 55 -14.76 -14.99 67.48
N THR A 56 -14.73 -14.21 68.54
CA THR A 56 -14.39 -14.68 69.86
C THR A 56 -15.43 -14.13 70.90
N TRP A 57 -15.71 -14.90 71.91
CA TRP A 57 -16.66 -14.56 72.94
C TRP A 57 -16.24 -15.11 74.31
N ASP A 58 -16.84 -14.63 75.40
CA ASP A 58 -16.53 -15.10 76.71
C ASP A 58 -17.21 -16.43 77.02
N SER A 59 -16.56 -17.22 77.86
CA SER A 59 -17.12 -18.47 78.39
C SER A 59 -18.22 -18.13 79.40
N VAL A 60 -19.41 -18.65 79.17
CA VAL A 60 -20.55 -18.50 80.14
C VAL A 60 -20.68 -19.79 80.95
N PRO A 61 -20.74 -19.72 82.31
CA PRO A 61 -20.90 -20.89 83.18
C PRO A 61 -22.17 -21.67 82.80
N HIS A 62 -22.12 -23.02 82.98
CA HIS A 62 -23.24 -23.92 82.71
C HIS A 62 -23.75 -24.02 81.28
N VAL A 63 -22.99 -23.48 80.28
CA VAL A 63 -23.28 -23.61 78.85
C VAL A 63 -22.59 -24.87 78.32
N ARG A 64 -23.37 -25.77 77.74
CA ARG A 64 -22.78 -27.00 77.08
C ARG A 64 -22.30 -26.73 75.68
N HIS A 65 -23.03 -25.95 74.93
CA HIS A 65 -22.63 -25.57 73.56
C HIS A 65 -23.18 -24.19 73.22
N TYR A 66 -22.43 -23.53 72.36
CA TYR A 66 -22.80 -22.29 71.70
C TYR A 66 -23.26 -22.64 70.29
N GLN A 67 -24.32 -22.00 69.78
CA GLN A 67 -24.74 -22.07 68.40
C GLN A 67 -24.48 -20.72 67.76
N LEU A 68 -23.58 -20.71 66.78
CA LEU A 68 -23.26 -19.53 66.01
C LEU A 68 -24.16 -19.46 64.78
N LEU A 69 -24.77 -18.30 64.56
CA LEU A 69 -25.67 -18.01 63.47
C LEU A 69 -25.06 -16.89 62.60
N ARG A 70 -25.31 -16.98 61.34
CA ARG A 70 -24.82 -16.01 60.31
C ARG A 70 -25.97 -15.53 59.45
N ARG A 71 -25.97 -14.25 59.12
CA ARG A 71 -26.89 -13.63 58.18
C ARG A 71 -26.07 -12.87 57.14
N TYR A 72 -26.22 -13.21 55.86
CA TYR A 72 -25.65 -12.47 54.75
C TYR A 72 -26.44 -11.16 54.51
N PRO A 73 -25.86 -10.15 53.85
CA PRO A 73 -26.46 -8.84 53.62
C PRO A 73 -27.89 -8.88 53.05
N ASN A 74 -28.14 -9.78 52.12
CA ASN A 74 -29.43 -9.88 51.42
C ASN A 74 -30.33 -11.02 51.99
N GLN A 75 -30.20 -11.35 53.25
CA GLN A 75 -31.01 -12.37 53.91
C GLN A 75 -31.78 -11.74 55.10
N ASP A 76 -33.03 -12.11 55.23
CA ASP A 76 -33.90 -11.59 56.31
C ASP A 76 -33.68 -12.32 57.62
N SER A 77 -33.07 -13.49 57.63
CA SER A 77 -33.00 -14.34 58.86
C SER A 77 -31.59 -14.90 59.08
N PHE A 78 -31.24 -15.02 60.34
CA PHE A 78 -30.05 -15.72 60.79
C PHE A 78 -30.17 -17.22 60.56
N ARG A 79 -29.09 -17.85 60.06
CA ARG A 79 -29.00 -19.31 59.88
C ARG A 79 -27.88 -19.89 60.73
N PRO A 80 -28.07 -21.01 61.42
CA PRO A 80 -27.00 -21.65 62.17
C PRO A 80 -25.90 -22.14 61.23
N ILE A 81 -24.64 -21.87 61.58
CA ILE A 81 -23.45 -22.27 60.82
C ILE A 81 -22.55 -23.23 61.57
N ALA A 82 -22.59 -23.19 62.95
CA ALA A 82 -21.77 -24.06 63.76
C ALA A 82 -22.39 -24.26 65.15
N THR A 83 -22.19 -25.45 65.79
CA THR A 83 -22.42 -25.72 67.19
C THR A 83 -21.06 -26.02 67.82
N LEU A 84 -20.71 -25.25 68.86
CA LEU A 84 -19.35 -25.15 69.36
C LEU A 84 -19.28 -25.28 70.86
N THR A 85 -18.20 -25.86 71.40
CA THR A 85 -17.84 -25.81 72.81
C THR A 85 -16.72 -24.83 73.07
N ALA A 86 -15.96 -24.47 72.01
CA ALA A 86 -14.93 -23.44 72.06
C ALA A 86 -15.50 -22.04 72.01
N THR A 87 -14.76 -21.06 72.48
CA THR A 87 -15.13 -19.63 72.48
C THR A 87 -14.50 -18.84 71.33
N THR A 88 -13.99 -19.54 70.31
CA THR A 88 -13.44 -18.93 69.11
C THR A 88 -13.89 -19.74 67.94
N TYR A 89 -14.21 -19.04 66.85
CA TYR A 89 -14.56 -19.65 65.56
C TYR A 89 -14.00 -18.84 64.40
N PHE A 90 -13.54 -19.55 63.39
CA PHE A 90 -13.14 -18.97 62.10
C PHE A 90 -14.18 -19.35 61.06
N ASP A 91 -14.93 -18.36 60.63
CA ASP A 91 -15.93 -18.55 59.60
C ASP A 91 -15.31 -18.31 58.22
N THR A 92 -15.29 -19.35 57.41
CA THR A 92 -14.87 -19.25 56.02
C THR A 92 -16.10 -19.08 55.12
N LEU A 93 -16.26 -17.93 54.52
CA LEU A 93 -17.36 -17.63 53.64
C LEU A 93 -17.29 -18.44 52.36
N ARG A 94 -18.39 -19.08 51.99
CA ARG A 94 -18.50 -19.81 50.68
C ARG A 94 -18.88 -18.88 49.53
N ARG A 95 -19.26 -17.65 49.81
CA ARG A 95 -19.60 -16.62 48.83
C ARG A 95 -18.62 -15.47 48.97
N VAL A 96 -18.17 -14.97 47.82
CA VAL A 96 -17.39 -13.73 47.76
C VAL A 96 -18.33 -12.57 48.13
N ILE A 97 -17.89 -11.71 49.05
CA ILE A 97 -18.57 -10.47 49.43
C ILE A 97 -17.76 -9.30 48.96
N CYS A 98 -18.32 -8.52 48.05
CA CYS A 98 -17.58 -7.47 47.37
C CYS A 98 -17.22 -6.28 48.26
N ALA A 99 -18.21 -5.76 49.02
CA ALA A 99 -18.03 -4.73 50.02
C ALA A 99 -19.32 -4.64 50.82
N ASP A 100 -19.47 -5.50 51.84
CA ASP A 100 -20.69 -5.51 52.67
C ASP A 100 -20.46 -6.19 54.03
N THR A 101 -21.43 -6.09 54.93
CA THR A 101 -21.36 -6.58 56.29
C THR A 101 -22.11 -7.89 56.45
N VAL A 102 -21.41 -8.92 56.89
CA VAL A 102 -21.99 -10.18 57.32
C VAL A 102 -22.26 -10.09 58.82
N SER A 103 -23.48 -10.34 59.23
CA SER A 103 -23.90 -10.25 60.63
C SER A 103 -23.87 -11.61 61.31
N TYR A 104 -23.44 -11.65 62.54
CA TYR A 104 -23.37 -12.84 63.39
C TYR A 104 -24.14 -12.66 64.68
N LEU A 105 -24.74 -13.74 65.10
CA LEU A 105 -25.46 -13.84 66.35
C LEU A 105 -25.07 -15.14 67.04
N LEU A 106 -24.85 -15.10 68.36
CA LEU A 106 -24.52 -16.27 69.16
C LEU A 106 -25.67 -16.62 70.05
N THR A 107 -26.01 -17.87 70.12
CA THR A 107 -27.01 -18.37 71.12
C THR A 107 -26.37 -19.46 71.96
N ALA A 108 -26.79 -19.54 73.24
CA ALA A 108 -26.32 -20.58 74.13
C ALA A 108 -27.49 -21.04 75.02
N ARG A 109 -27.52 -22.32 75.36
CA ARG A 109 -28.45 -22.88 76.32
C ARG A 109 -27.75 -23.14 77.66
N CYS A 110 -28.19 -22.49 78.71
CA CYS A 110 -27.76 -22.72 80.09
C CYS A 110 -28.70 -23.71 80.75
N VAL A 111 -28.11 -24.73 81.34
CA VAL A 111 -28.85 -25.68 82.19
C VAL A 111 -28.65 -25.25 83.66
N ASP A 112 -29.62 -24.63 84.23
CA ASP A 112 -29.56 -24.30 85.66
C ASP A 112 -30.00 -25.50 86.49
N THR A 113 -29.07 -25.99 87.30
CA THR A 113 -29.31 -27.18 88.18
C THR A 113 -29.59 -26.81 89.63
N ALA A 114 -29.68 -25.49 89.88
CA ALA A 114 -29.96 -25.04 91.25
C ALA A 114 -31.46 -25.15 91.56
N GLY A 115 -31.85 -26.14 92.42
CA GLY A 115 -33.22 -26.24 92.96
C GLY A 115 -34.09 -27.37 92.41
N GLY A 116 -33.56 -28.44 91.85
CA GLY A 116 -34.32 -29.65 91.51
C GLY A 116 -35.23 -29.61 90.27
N SER A 117 -35.31 -28.51 89.57
CA SER A 117 -36.02 -28.33 88.30
C SER A 117 -35.01 -27.78 87.25
N SER A 118 -34.79 -28.52 86.20
CA SER A 118 -33.93 -28.04 85.11
C SER A 118 -34.72 -27.06 84.26
N SER A 119 -34.40 -25.76 84.31
CA SER A 119 -34.89 -24.76 83.34
C SER A 119 -33.84 -24.50 82.30
N ASP A 120 -34.19 -24.74 81.05
CA ASP A 120 -33.33 -24.37 79.89
C ASP A 120 -33.57 -22.89 79.60
N THR A 121 -32.53 -22.07 79.88
CA THR A 121 -32.57 -20.64 79.50
C THR A 121 -31.79 -20.44 78.22
N LEU A 122 -32.45 -19.86 77.22
CA LEU A 122 -31.78 -19.47 75.94
C LEU A 122 -31.17 -18.07 76.11
N LEU A 123 -29.86 -18.00 76.05
CA LEU A 123 -29.13 -16.74 76.00
C LEU A 123 -28.88 -16.35 74.53
N LEU A 124 -29.03 -15.04 74.30
CA LEU A 124 -28.76 -14.42 73.00
C LEU A 124 -27.65 -13.37 73.17
N SER A 125 -26.68 -13.33 72.24
CA SER A 125 -25.70 -12.25 72.19
C SER A 125 -26.31 -11.00 71.52
N ASP A 126 -25.57 -9.92 71.62
CA ASP A 126 -25.69 -8.83 70.66
C ASP A 126 -25.29 -9.32 69.22
N THR A 127 -25.72 -8.56 68.21
CA THR A 127 -25.35 -8.84 66.82
C THR A 127 -24.07 -8.11 66.52
N VAL A 128 -23.07 -8.82 65.97
CA VAL A 128 -21.83 -8.25 65.50
C VAL A 128 -21.75 -8.34 63.99
N GLY A 129 -21.27 -7.27 63.33
CA GLY A 129 -21.04 -7.20 61.90
C GLY A 129 -19.56 -7.27 61.57
N LEU A 130 -19.21 -8.10 60.60
CA LEU A 130 -17.87 -8.11 59.97
C LEU A 130 -18.03 -7.59 58.54
N PHE A 131 -17.29 -6.49 58.24
CA PHE A 131 -17.26 -5.92 56.89
C PHE A 131 -16.23 -6.66 56.06
N PHE A 132 -16.68 -7.41 55.07
CA PHE A 132 -15.84 -8.10 54.12
C PHE A 132 -15.74 -7.29 52.86
N GLN A 133 -14.54 -7.25 52.28
CA GLN A 133 -14.26 -6.61 51.02
C GLN A 133 -13.30 -7.48 50.23
N ASP A 134 -13.65 -7.78 49.00
CA ASP A 134 -12.75 -8.42 48.05
C ASP A 134 -12.04 -7.37 47.21
N ASN A 135 -10.76 -7.22 47.43
CA ASN A 135 -9.84 -6.33 46.71
C ASN A 135 -8.76 -7.08 45.96
N ILE A 136 -8.93 -8.39 45.80
CA ILE A 136 -7.91 -9.24 45.15
C ILE A 136 -8.22 -9.29 43.66
N PRO A 137 -7.36 -8.71 42.80
CA PRO A 137 -7.54 -8.83 41.36
C PRO A 137 -7.46 -10.28 40.93
N THR A 138 -8.30 -10.67 39.98
CA THR A 138 -8.25 -12.00 39.38
C THR A 138 -6.95 -12.22 38.58
N SER A 139 -6.57 -13.45 38.37
CA SER A 139 -5.45 -13.80 37.49
C SER A 139 -5.85 -13.66 36.02
N PRO A 140 -4.94 -13.11 35.18
CA PRO A 140 -5.23 -12.97 33.76
C PRO A 140 -5.36 -14.33 33.07
N PRO A 141 -6.20 -14.47 32.04
CA PRO A 141 -6.30 -15.67 31.25
C PRO A 141 -5.04 -15.90 30.40
N HIS A 142 -4.75 -17.15 30.06
CA HIS A 142 -3.69 -17.49 29.12
C HIS A 142 -4.26 -17.64 27.71
N LEU A 143 -3.61 -16.97 26.78
CA LEU A 143 -3.99 -17.02 25.39
C LEU A 143 -3.73 -18.39 24.76
N ARG A 144 -4.61 -18.76 23.84
CA ARG A 144 -4.51 -19.99 23.08
C ARG A 144 -4.33 -19.72 21.59
N LEU A 145 -5.16 -18.84 21.00
CA LEU A 145 -5.17 -18.63 19.57
C LEU A 145 -5.82 -17.29 19.20
N CYS A 146 -5.21 -16.61 18.22
CA CYS A 146 -5.85 -15.54 17.45
C CYS A 146 -5.77 -15.91 15.97
N SER A 147 -6.88 -16.15 15.32
CA SER A 147 -6.95 -16.69 13.96
C SER A 147 -8.13 -16.08 13.22
N VAL A 148 -8.04 -16.04 11.90
CA VAL A 148 -9.20 -15.76 11.05
C VAL A 148 -9.97 -17.07 10.83
N ASP A 149 -11.27 -17.02 11.06
CA ASP A 149 -12.19 -18.05 10.60
C ASP A 149 -12.44 -17.82 9.09
N THR A 150 -11.86 -18.64 8.26
CA THR A 150 -11.91 -18.47 6.79
C THR A 150 -13.30 -18.73 6.19
N LEU A 151 -14.19 -19.41 6.91
CA LEU A 151 -15.57 -19.67 6.48
C LEU A 151 -16.47 -18.47 6.76
N LEU A 152 -16.29 -17.87 7.96
CA LEU A 152 -17.10 -16.72 8.39
C LEU A 152 -16.46 -15.39 8.00
N GLY A 153 -15.18 -15.37 7.62
CA GLY A 153 -14.41 -14.15 7.38
C GLY A 153 -14.25 -13.30 8.64
N GLN A 154 -14.24 -13.89 9.83
CA GLN A 154 -14.20 -13.20 11.11
C GLN A 154 -12.96 -13.55 11.90
N LEU A 155 -12.50 -12.61 12.74
CA LEU A 155 -11.43 -12.86 13.69
C LEU A 155 -11.97 -13.65 14.88
N ARG A 156 -11.30 -14.74 15.18
CA ARG A 156 -11.59 -15.62 16.30
C ARG A 156 -10.46 -15.59 17.31
N LEU A 157 -10.80 -15.23 18.55
CA LEU A 157 -9.92 -15.32 19.71
C LEU A 157 -10.30 -16.54 20.53
N SER A 158 -9.31 -17.20 21.12
CA SER A 158 -9.55 -18.20 22.17
C SER A 158 -8.44 -18.15 23.22
N TRP A 159 -8.82 -18.49 24.46
CA TRP A 159 -7.93 -18.48 25.61
C TRP A 159 -8.24 -19.66 26.54
N TYR A 160 -7.34 -19.95 27.46
CA TYR A 160 -7.61 -20.84 28.57
C TYR A 160 -8.32 -20.05 29.68
N PRO A 161 -9.30 -20.65 30.39
CA PRO A 161 -9.98 -19.96 31.46
C PRO A 161 -8.99 -19.50 32.53
N SER A 162 -9.30 -18.37 33.19
CA SER A 162 -8.54 -17.96 34.37
C SER A 162 -8.52 -19.09 35.42
N PRO A 163 -7.42 -19.29 36.15
CA PRO A 163 -7.33 -20.28 37.19
C PRO A 163 -8.31 -19.98 38.35
N ASP A 164 -8.67 -18.71 38.56
CA ASP A 164 -9.54 -18.30 39.65
C ASP A 164 -10.99 -18.72 39.39
N THR A 165 -11.64 -19.23 40.42
CA THR A 165 -12.97 -19.85 40.29
C THR A 165 -14.11 -18.85 40.38
N ASP A 166 -13.85 -17.65 40.88
CA ASP A 166 -14.79 -16.55 41.07
C ASP A 166 -14.92 -15.60 39.88
N VAL A 167 -14.15 -15.87 38.82
CA VAL A 167 -14.23 -15.10 37.56
C VAL A 167 -15.65 -15.15 36.99
N LEU A 168 -16.22 -13.97 36.74
CA LEU A 168 -17.54 -13.77 36.17
C LEU A 168 -17.50 -13.68 34.65
N GLY A 169 -16.40 -13.17 34.09
CA GLY A 169 -16.25 -12.99 32.67
C GLY A 169 -14.91 -12.40 32.26
N TYR A 170 -14.86 -11.97 31.00
CA TYR A 170 -13.65 -11.41 30.36
C TYR A 170 -14.01 -10.14 29.58
N TYR A 171 -13.15 -9.15 29.67
CA TYR A 171 -13.17 -8.00 28.77
C TYR A 171 -12.17 -8.22 27.66
N ILE A 172 -12.62 -8.01 26.42
CA ILE A 172 -11.81 -8.09 25.22
C ILE A 172 -11.52 -6.67 24.79
N CYS A 173 -10.24 -6.33 24.77
CA CYS A 173 -9.76 -5.02 24.40
C CYS A 173 -9.12 -5.09 23.02
N MET A 174 -9.58 -4.28 22.06
CA MET A 174 -9.06 -4.20 20.71
C MET A 174 -8.39 -2.85 20.45
N GLY A 175 -7.25 -2.86 19.75
CA GLY A 175 -6.49 -1.68 19.38
C GLY A 175 -5.29 -1.37 20.27
N THR A 176 -4.50 -0.40 19.85
CA THR A 176 -3.33 0.14 20.56
C THR A 176 -3.35 1.67 20.51
N PRO A 177 -3.76 2.37 21.58
CA PRO A 177 -4.27 1.84 22.87
C PRO A 177 -5.61 1.11 22.73
N CYS A 178 -6.09 0.50 23.81
CA CYS A 178 -7.42 -0.12 23.89
C CYS A 178 -8.50 0.93 23.60
N LEU A 179 -9.12 0.84 22.45
CA LEU A 179 -10.15 1.79 22.01
C LEU A 179 -11.55 1.19 22.14
N ASP A 180 -11.67 -0.11 21.89
CA ASP A 180 -12.92 -0.84 21.95
C ASP A 180 -12.85 -1.92 23.00
N LEU A 181 -13.90 -2.00 23.82
CA LEU A 181 -14.03 -2.97 24.90
C LEU A 181 -15.32 -3.76 24.70
N ASP A 182 -15.18 -5.07 24.56
CA ASP A 182 -16.32 -5.99 24.52
C ASP A 182 -16.29 -6.95 25.71
N THR A 183 -17.41 -7.58 26.03
CA THR A 183 -17.57 -8.39 27.23
C THR A 183 -18.03 -9.81 26.90
N VAL A 184 -17.30 -10.80 27.40
CA VAL A 184 -17.66 -12.21 27.32
C VAL A 184 -18.01 -12.70 28.71
N TRP A 185 -19.29 -13.00 28.93
CA TRP A 185 -19.78 -13.47 30.22
C TRP A 185 -19.58 -14.98 30.41
N GLY A 186 -19.24 -15.35 31.63
CA GLY A 186 -19.04 -16.73 32.03
C GLY A 186 -17.58 -17.20 31.96
N ARG A 187 -17.05 -17.71 33.07
CA ARG A 187 -15.66 -18.17 33.20
C ARG A 187 -15.24 -19.18 32.14
N LEU A 188 -16.16 -20.07 31.73
CA LEU A 188 -15.87 -21.13 30.77
C LEU A 188 -16.10 -20.73 29.29
N ASN A 189 -16.63 -19.54 29.07
CA ASN A 189 -16.76 -18.96 27.74
C ASN A 189 -15.42 -18.36 27.35
N THR A 190 -14.62 -19.12 26.63
CA THR A 190 -13.22 -18.81 26.32
C THR A 190 -12.98 -18.58 24.83
N THR A 191 -14.00 -18.17 24.13
CA THR A 191 -13.94 -17.82 22.71
C THR A 191 -14.67 -16.52 22.44
N TYR A 192 -14.12 -15.74 21.50
CA TYR A 192 -14.73 -14.49 21.04
C TYR A 192 -14.62 -14.43 19.52
N LEU A 193 -15.72 -14.08 18.86
CA LEU A 193 -15.77 -13.78 17.44
C LEU A 193 -15.99 -12.27 17.28
N CYS A 194 -15.05 -11.61 16.62
CA CYS A 194 -15.18 -10.20 16.32
C CYS A 194 -16.26 -10.03 15.25
N ALA A 195 -17.37 -9.39 15.63
CA ALA A 195 -18.53 -9.22 14.74
C ALA A 195 -18.34 -8.14 13.68
N ASP A 196 -17.33 -7.29 13.83
CA ASP A 196 -17.09 -6.18 12.93
C ASP A 196 -16.35 -6.67 11.66
N THR A 197 -17.12 -7.12 10.70
CA THR A 197 -16.61 -7.60 9.38
C THR A 197 -15.98 -6.48 8.55
N LEU A 198 -16.26 -5.21 8.83
CA LEU A 198 -15.66 -4.06 8.15
C LEU A 198 -14.19 -3.86 8.54
N LEU A 199 -13.75 -4.42 9.67
CA LEU A 199 -12.38 -4.35 10.15
C LEU A 199 -11.45 -5.40 9.51
N LEU A 200 -11.97 -6.34 8.75
CA LEU A 200 -11.15 -7.36 8.08
C LEU A 200 -10.53 -6.83 6.80
N ASP A 201 -9.84 -5.70 6.89
CA ASP A 201 -8.78 -5.43 5.93
C ASP A 201 -7.77 -6.57 6.04
N SER A 202 -7.77 -7.41 5.03
CA SER A 202 -7.12 -8.71 4.98
C SER A 202 -5.59 -8.64 5.18
N ALA A 203 -4.98 -7.49 4.96
CA ALA A 203 -3.56 -7.24 5.16
C ALA A 203 -3.22 -6.69 6.56
N ARG A 204 -4.22 -6.34 7.38
CA ARG A 204 -4.00 -5.60 8.63
C ARG A 204 -3.75 -6.54 9.80
N GLN A 205 -2.77 -6.18 10.60
CA GLN A 205 -2.54 -6.76 11.92
C GLN A 205 -3.43 -6.09 12.95
N TYR A 206 -4.32 -6.86 13.58
CA TYR A 206 -5.15 -6.43 14.70
C TYR A 206 -4.51 -6.83 16.02
N SER A 207 -4.59 -5.95 17.00
CA SER A 207 -3.99 -6.13 18.31
C SER A 207 -5.09 -6.30 19.36
N PHE A 208 -4.96 -7.31 20.19
CA PHE A 208 -5.92 -7.62 21.25
C PHE A 208 -5.23 -7.80 22.59
N ARG A 209 -5.97 -7.54 23.66
CA ARG A 209 -5.64 -7.90 25.05
C ARG A 209 -6.89 -8.40 25.73
N ILE A 210 -6.73 -9.28 26.70
CA ILE A 210 -7.85 -9.80 27.51
C ILE A 210 -7.55 -9.56 28.98
N LEU A 211 -8.58 -9.30 29.75
CA LEU A 211 -8.53 -9.30 31.20
C LEU A 211 -9.74 -10.05 31.75
N ALA A 212 -9.56 -10.78 32.84
CA ALA A 212 -10.63 -11.42 33.56
C ALA A 212 -11.20 -10.43 34.57
N PHE A 213 -12.46 -10.57 34.92
CA PHE A 213 -13.08 -9.87 36.04
C PHE A 213 -13.96 -10.81 36.86
N ASP A 214 -14.00 -10.57 38.16
CA ASP A 214 -14.78 -11.35 39.11
C ASP A 214 -16.19 -10.78 39.37
N SER A 215 -16.91 -11.39 40.31
CA SER A 215 -18.24 -10.94 40.73
C SER A 215 -18.23 -9.57 41.44
N CYS A 216 -17.05 -9.11 41.86
CA CYS A 216 -16.84 -7.81 42.48
C CYS A 216 -16.32 -6.76 41.52
N MET A 217 -16.27 -7.10 40.22
CA MET A 217 -15.73 -6.25 39.15
C MET A 217 -14.25 -5.93 39.32
N GLN A 218 -13.51 -6.75 40.12
CA GLN A 218 -12.07 -6.63 40.21
C GLN A 218 -11.45 -7.27 38.98
N ALA A 219 -10.72 -6.45 38.22
CA ALA A 219 -10.16 -6.89 36.98
C ALA A 219 -8.71 -7.36 37.12
N SER A 220 -8.33 -8.38 36.39
CA SER A 220 -6.95 -8.85 36.26
C SER A 220 -6.09 -7.78 35.60
N PRO A 221 -4.75 -7.88 35.69
CA PRO A 221 -3.88 -7.20 34.77
C PRO A 221 -4.20 -7.61 33.33
N LEU A 222 -3.99 -6.67 32.40
CA LEU A 222 -4.13 -6.93 30.97
C LEU A 222 -3.08 -7.95 30.53
N THR A 223 -3.47 -8.90 29.69
CA THR A 223 -2.52 -9.79 29.01
C THR A 223 -1.54 -8.99 28.13
N PRO A 224 -0.39 -9.52 27.72
CA PRO A 224 0.38 -8.98 26.63
C PRO A 224 -0.47 -8.84 25.35
N TYR A 225 -0.06 -7.99 24.42
CA TYR A 225 -0.71 -7.91 23.12
C TYR A 225 -0.54 -9.19 22.31
N PHE A 226 -1.58 -9.58 21.62
CA PHE A 226 -1.54 -10.62 20.62
C PHE A 226 -2.21 -10.16 19.34
N HIS A 227 -1.80 -10.81 18.26
CA HIS A 227 -2.10 -10.39 16.91
C HIS A 227 -2.57 -11.58 16.09
N ASN A 228 -3.41 -11.32 15.10
CA ASN A 228 -3.68 -12.31 14.05
C ASN A 228 -2.45 -12.48 13.15
N PRO A 229 -2.29 -13.62 12.46
CA PRO A 229 -1.40 -13.70 11.32
C PRO A 229 -1.88 -12.72 10.24
N ALA A 230 -1.00 -11.82 9.83
CA ALA A 230 -1.26 -10.84 8.78
C ALA A 230 -0.30 -11.09 7.61
N LEU A 231 -0.84 -11.18 6.41
CA LEU A 231 -0.11 -11.38 5.16
C LEU A 231 -0.22 -10.13 4.31
N THR A 232 0.88 -9.70 3.73
CA THR A 232 0.93 -8.58 2.78
C THR A 232 1.47 -9.08 1.46
N LEU A 233 0.83 -8.72 0.37
CA LEU A 233 1.27 -9.00 -0.99
C LEU A 233 1.70 -7.70 -1.66
N ASN A 234 2.87 -7.71 -2.26
CA ASN A 234 3.40 -6.57 -3.00
C ASN A 234 3.96 -7.04 -4.34
N ALA A 235 3.54 -6.37 -5.41
CA ALA A 235 4.11 -6.55 -6.73
C ALA A 235 4.36 -5.16 -7.32
N PRO A 236 5.62 -4.74 -7.44
CA PRO A 236 5.94 -3.48 -8.07
C PRO A 236 5.42 -3.43 -9.52
N PRO A 237 4.92 -2.31 -9.99
CA PRO A 237 4.55 -2.14 -11.39
C PRO A 237 5.71 -2.57 -12.29
N CYS A 238 5.42 -3.22 -13.39
CA CYS A 238 6.40 -3.71 -14.35
C CYS A 238 7.30 -4.87 -13.87
N SER A 239 7.12 -5.30 -12.65
CA SER A 239 7.86 -6.43 -12.11
C SER A 239 7.03 -7.71 -12.22
N ARG A 240 7.67 -8.79 -12.63
CA ARG A 240 7.06 -10.13 -12.53
C ARG A 240 7.25 -10.74 -11.15
N ARG A 241 7.87 -10.02 -10.23
CA ARG A 241 8.13 -10.49 -8.88
C ARG A 241 6.94 -10.19 -7.98
N LEU A 242 6.43 -11.21 -7.33
CA LEU A 242 5.49 -11.12 -6.22
C LEU A 242 6.26 -11.32 -4.93
N THR A 243 6.17 -10.36 -4.02
CA THR A 243 6.71 -10.45 -2.67
C THR A 243 5.56 -10.67 -1.69
N CYS A 244 5.62 -11.77 -0.96
CA CYS A 244 4.72 -12.07 0.14
C CYS A 244 5.47 -11.82 1.45
N SER A 245 4.94 -11.01 2.35
CA SER A 245 5.53 -10.77 3.67
C SER A 245 4.48 -10.92 4.77
N TRP A 246 4.90 -11.32 5.97
CA TRP A 246 4.00 -11.55 7.10
C TRP A 246 4.63 -11.16 8.42
N ASN A 247 3.79 -10.97 9.44
CA ASN A 247 4.24 -10.66 10.79
C ASN A 247 4.72 -11.93 11.52
N ARG A 248 5.62 -11.73 12.48
CA ARG A 248 5.95 -12.77 13.44
C ARG A 248 4.73 -13.02 14.34
N TYR A 249 4.30 -14.27 14.43
CA TYR A 249 3.21 -14.71 15.30
C TYR A 249 3.78 -15.25 16.62
N ILE A 250 3.36 -14.70 17.76
CA ILE A 250 3.97 -14.99 19.07
C ILE A 250 3.01 -15.62 20.08
N ASN A 251 1.75 -15.78 19.72
CA ASN A 251 0.67 -16.06 20.66
C ASN A 251 0.12 -17.48 20.49
N MET A 252 0.99 -18.45 20.55
CA MET A 252 0.61 -19.86 20.63
C MET A 252 1.23 -20.52 21.87
N PRO A 253 0.49 -21.40 22.58
CA PRO A 253 1.12 -22.30 23.54
C PRO A 253 2.10 -23.21 22.80
N ASP A 254 3.14 -23.61 23.48
CA ASP A 254 4.22 -24.50 22.99
C ASP A 254 5.05 -23.93 21.83
N SER A 255 5.00 -22.62 21.62
CA SER A 255 5.69 -21.88 20.59
C SER A 255 5.29 -22.22 19.15
N VAL A 256 5.57 -21.29 18.24
CA VAL A 256 5.36 -21.48 16.79
C VAL A 256 6.43 -22.43 16.26
N ALA A 257 6.03 -23.44 15.49
CA ALA A 257 6.93 -24.37 14.83
C ALA A 257 7.28 -23.95 13.41
N ARG A 258 6.29 -23.53 12.64
CA ARG A 258 6.46 -23.18 11.24
C ARG A 258 5.36 -22.27 10.73
N TYR A 259 5.68 -21.57 9.65
CA TYR A 259 4.74 -20.83 8.81
C TYR A 259 4.58 -21.55 7.48
N VAL A 260 3.37 -21.64 6.95
CA VAL A 260 3.13 -22.16 5.61
C VAL A 260 2.34 -21.10 4.84
N LEU A 261 2.97 -20.52 3.82
CA LEU A 261 2.33 -19.66 2.86
C LEU A 261 1.64 -20.54 1.81
N HIS A 262 0.35 -20.35 1.64
CA HIS A 262 -0.44 -20.97 0.59
C HIS A 262 -0.74 -19.92 -0.45
N TYR A 263 -0.46 -20.17 -1.72
CA TYR A 263 -0.74 -19.23 -2.79
C TYR A 263 -1.21 -19.93 -4.07
N GLN A 264 -2.05 -19.24 -4.82
CA GLN A 264 -2.65 -19.70 -6.05
C GLN A 264 -2.47 -18.62 -7.11
N LEU A 265 -1.91 -18.97 -8.26
CA LEU A 265 -1.65 -18.06 -9.38
C LEU A 265 -2.72 -18.28 -10.46
N GLY A 266 -3.72 -17.39 -10.52
CA GLY A 266 -4.84 -17.49 -11.46
C GLY A 266 -6.08 -18.20 -10.86
N HIS A 267 -7.18 -18.16 -11.62
CA HIS A 267 -8.42 -18.84 -11.26
C HIS A 267 -8.30 -20.35 -11.47
N ASN A 268 -8.73 -21.13 -10.48
CA ASN A 268 -8.82 -22.61 -10.57
C ASN A 268 -7.49 -23.35 -10.81
N THR A 269 -6.35 -22.73 -10.49
CA THR A 269 -5.04 -23.40 -10.48
C THR A 269 -4.82 -24.13 -9.16
N PRO A 270 -3.89 -25.09 -9.09
CA PRO A 270 -3.52 -25.73 -7.83
C PRO A 270 -2.94 -24.74 -6.82
N TRP A 271 -3.14 -25.01 -5.53
CA TRP A 271 -2.47 -24.29 -4.47
C TRP A 271 -1.01 -24.72 -4.36
N HIS A 272 -0.13 -23.74 -4.33
CA HIS A 272 1.29 -23.92 -4.03
C HIS A 272 1.52 -23.62 -2.55
N HIS A 273 2.56 -24.23 -1.98
CA HIS A 273 2.90 -24.09 -0.58
C HIS A 273 4.39 -23.76 -0.42
N HIS A 274 4.68 -22.79 0.44
CA HIS A 274 6.02 -22.45 0.86
C HIS A 274 6.11 -22.50 2.39
N THR A 275 7.05 -23.29 2.93
CA THR A 275 7.23 -23.43 4.38
C THR A 275 8.42 -22.59 4.84
N ALA A 276 8.20 -21.75 5.83
CA ALA A 276 9.22 -20.93 6.47
C ALA A 276 9.38 -21.31 7.94
N GLY A 277 10.60 -21.22 8.45
CA GLY A 277 10.92 -21.46 9.85
C GLY A 277 10.57 -20.29 10.75
N VAL A 278 10.63 -20.52 12.06
CA VAL A 278 10.29 -19.53 13.10
C VAL A 278 11.27 -18.36 13.21
N GLN A 279 12.48 -18.50 12.70
CA GLN A 279 13.51 -17.47 12.73
C GLN A 279 13.45 -16.53 11.50
N GLY A 280 12.54 -16.80 10.57
CA GLY A 280 12.43 -16.07 9.29
C GLY A 280 13.22 -16.76 8.16
N PRO A 281 13.31 -16.15 7.00
CA PRO A 281 12.74 -14.84 6.68
C PRO A 281 11.20 -14.85 6.70
N PHE A 282 10.60 -13.78 7.17
CA PHE A 282 9.14 -13.59 7.13
C PHE A 282 8.71 -12.98 5.78
N GLN A 283 9.34 -13.46 4.73
CA GLN A 283 9.15 -13.00 3.36
C GLN A 283 9.43 -14.15 2.40
N PHE A 284 8.67 -14.18 1.32
CA PHE A 284 8.84 -15.09 0.21
C PHE A 284 8.67 -14.34 -1.12
N ASP A 285 9.61 -14.52 -2.04
CA ASP A 285 9.59 -13.97 -3.37
C ASP A 285 9.37 -15.05 -4.42
N THR A 286 8.47 -14.83 -5.33
CA THR A 286 8.23 -15.70 -6.48
C THR A 286 8.10 -14.92 -7.78
N LEU A 287 8.37 -15.59 -8.91
CA LEU A 287 8.17 -15.02 -10.23
C LEU A 287 6.85 -15.53 -10.81
N VAL A 288 6.03 -14.62 -11.30
CA VAL A 288 4.80 -14.93 -11.99
C VAL A 288 5.08 -14.98 -13.49
N ALA A 289 4.89 -16.14 -14.09
CA ALA A 289 5.25 -16.38 -15.49
C ALA A 289 4.37 -15.58 -16.46
N ASP A 290 3.10 -15.42 -16.14
CA ASP A 290 2.13 -14.72 -16.98
C ASP A 290 1.37 -13.66 -16.18
N LEU A 291 1.56 -12.40 -16.56
CA LEU A 291 0.87 -11.25 -15.97
C LEU A 291 -0.59 -11.15 -16.43
N SER A 292 -0.99 -11.88 -17.47
CA SER A 292 -2.38 -11.87 -17.96
C SER A 292 -3.32 -12.69 -17.06
N THR A 293 -2.79 -13.63 -16.26
CA THR A 293 -3.52 -14.34 -15.22
C THR A 293 -3.53 -13.51 -13.94
N SER A 294 -4.33 -12.51 -13.94
CA SER A 294 -4.22 -11.32 -13.10
C SER A 294 -4.60 -11.50 -11.64
N LEU A 295 -5.08 -12.67 -11.22
CA LEU A 295 -5.60 -12.84 -9.87
C LEU A 295 -4.74 -13.80 -9.06
N ILE A 296 -4.20 -13.31 -7.97
CA ILE A 296 -3.47 -14.12 -6.99
C ILE A 296 -4.31 -14.22 -5.74
N ARG A 297 -4.43 -15.42 -5.20
CA ARG A 297 -5.01 -15.66 -3.89
C ARG A 297 -3.94 -16.24 -2.98
N ALA A 298 -3.84 -15.71 -1.77
CA ALA A 298 -2.88 -16.22 -0.80
C ALA A 298 -3.40 -16.11 0.64
N TYR A 299 -2.96 -17.02 1.50
CA TYR A 299 -3.16 -16.96 2.95
C TYR A 299 -1.99 -17.62 3.67
N LEU A 300 -1.83 -17.28 4.93
CA LEU A 300 -0.80 -17.82 5.80
C LEU A 300 -1.43 -18.74 6.83
N SER A 301 -0.84 -19.91 7.05
CA SER A 301 -1.11 -20.77 8.20
C SER A 301 0.11 -20.84 9.12
N VAL A 302 -0.13 -20.71 10.42
CA VAL A 302 0.89 -20.77 11.48
C VAL A 302 0.59 -21.97 12.36
N HIS A 303 1.56 -22.85 12.53
CA HIS A 303 1.41 -24.10 13.27
C HIS A 303 2.27 -24.10 14.54
N ASN A 304 1.74 -24.62 15.63
CA ASN A 304 2.53 -24.86 16.85
C ASN A 304 3.36 -26.13 16.74
N THR A 305 4.28 -26.35 17.71
CA THR A 305 5.19 -27.50 17.73
C THR A 305 4.49 -28.86 17.83
N ALA A 306 3.35 -28.90 18.51
CA ALA A 306 2.53 -30.08 18.65
C ALA A 306 1.60 -30.34 17.47
N ASP A 307 1.59 -29.50 16.45
CA ASP A 307 0.65 -29.52 15.31
C ASP A 307 -0.85 -29.57 15.68
N SER A 308 -1.15 -29.28 16.93
CA SER A 308 -2.50 -29.36 17.48
C SER A 308 -3.31 -28.07 17.26
N LEU A 309 -2.62 -26.96 16.95
CA LEU A 309 -3.23 -25.65 16.72
C LEU A 309 -2.70 -25.03 15.43
N THR A 310 -3.63 -24.45 14.69
CA THR A 310 -3.33 -23.69 13.45
C THR A 310 -4.02 -22.36 13.51
N ALA A 311 -3.26 -21.28 13.37
CA ALA A 311 -3.79 -19.94 13.16
C ALA A 311 -3.72 -19.58 11.68
N LEU A 312 -4.78 -18.97 11.16
CA LEU A 312 -4.90 -18.60 9.76
C LEU A 312 -4.97 -17.08 9.62
N SER A 313 -4.36 -16.56 8.57
CA SER A 313 -4.63 -15.19 8.09
C SER A 313 -5.92 -15.17 7.25
N SER A 314 -6.40 -13.98 6.92
CA SER A 314 -7.40 -13.80 5.87
C SER A 314 -6.86 -14.30 4.53
N ILE A 315 -7.77 -14.71 3.64
CA ILE A 315 -7.42 -15.02 2.25
C ILE A 315 -7.36 -13.70 1.49
N LEU A 316 -6.16 -13.32 1.08
CA LEU A 316 -5.95 -12.17 0.22
C LEU A 316 -6.27 -12.53 -1.22
N THR A 317 -6.93 -11.61 -1.90
CA THR A 317 -7.07 -11.63 -3.35
C THR A 317 -6.38 -10.39 -3.91
N PHE A 318 -5.36 -10.57 -4.70
CA PHE A 318 -4.53 -9.52 -5.24
C PHE A 318 -4.55 -9.57 -6.76
N ALA A 319 -4.85 -8.44 -7.40
CA ALA A 319 -4.71 -8.28 -8.83
C ALA A 319 -3.34 -7.67 -9.14
N PHE A 320 -2.59 -8.29 -10.06
CA PHE A 320 -1.34 -7.69 -10.54
C PHE A 320 -1.64 -6.33 -11.16
N PRO A 321 -0.95 -5.27 -10.77
CA PRO A 321 -1.11 -3.98 -11.41
C PRO A 321 -0.76 -4.13 -12.89
N GLN A 322 -1.75 -3.93 -13.76
CA GLN A 322 -1.50 -3.86 -15.20
C GLN A 322 -0.68 -2.60 -15.47
N PRO A 323 0.31 -2.66 -16.37
CA PRO A 323 1.02 -1.46 -16.74
C PRO A 323 0.03 -0.48 -17.39
N ASP A 324 0.11 0.77 -16.99
CA ASP A 324 -0.59 1.83 -17.69
C ASP A 324 -0.13 1.85 -19.14
N THR A 325 -1.06 1.88 -20.08
CA THR A 325 -0.79 2.00 -21.52
C THR A 325 -1.38 3.30 -22.02
N PRO A 326 -0.67 4.01 -22.94
CA PRO A 326 -1.25 5.19 -23.56
C PRO A 326 -2.52 4.81 -24.33
N GLN A 327 -3.53 5.67 -24.30
CA GLN A 327 -4.80 5.44 -24.99
C GLN A 327 -4.62 5.55 -26.50
N TYR A 328 -3.74 6.45 -26.94
CA TYR A 328 -3.46 6.68 -28.34
C TYR A 328 -2.04 7.23 -28.58
N ALA A 329 -1.56 7.01 -29.79
CA ALA A 329 -0.43 7.70 -30.40
C ALA A 329 -0.83 8.07 -31.82
N SER A 330 -0.50 9.26 -32.29
CA SER A 330 -0.89 9.69 -33.64
C SER A 330 0.17 10.53 -34.31
N ILE A 331 0.17 10.50 -35.65
CA ILE A 331 0.92 11.42 -36.50
C ILE A 331 -0.11 12.38 -37.10
N LEU A 332 -0.22 13.58 -36.51
CA LEU A 332 -1.22 14.58 -36.91
C LEU A 332 -0.99 15.11 -38.31
N SER A 333 0.26 15.24 -38.71
CA SER A 333 0.64 15.63 -40.06
C SER A 333 2.02 15.07 -40.45
N ALA A 334 2.19 14.74 -41.72
CA ALA A 334 3.46 14.38 -42.32
C ALA A 334 3.46 14.88 -43.75
N HIS A 335 4.42 15.73 -44.11
CA HIS A 335 4.49 16.29 -45.42
C HIS A 335 5.94 16.66 -45.81
N TYR A 336 6.22 16.59 -47.11
CA TYR A 336 7.47 17.03 -47.67
C TYR A 336 7.45 18.55 -47.87
N VAL A 337 8.54 19.22 -47.48
CA VAL A 337 8.74 20.67 -47.64
C VAL A 337 9.90 20.90 -48.61
N ASP A 338 9.57 21.34 -49.81
CA ASP A 338 10.56 21.48 -50.89
C ASP A 338 11.63 22.54 -50.58
N THR A 339 11.23 23.66 -50.01
CA THR A 339 12.13 24.76 -49.62
C THR A 339 13.18 24.36 -48.59
N LEU A 340 12.85 23.40 -47.73
CA LEU A 340 13.75 22.89 -46.68
C LEU A 340 14.39 21.56 -47.06
N SER A 341 13.98 20.97 -48.18
CA SER A 341 14.38 19.61 -48.59
C SER A 341 14.31 18.63 -47.42
N SER A 342 13.19 18.60 -46.76
CA SER A 342 12.99 17.78 -45.56
C SER A 342 11.54 17.30 -45.44
N ILE A 343 11.32 16.25 -44.66
CA ILE A 343 10.00 15.77 -44.31
C ILE A 343 9.69 16.24 -42.89
N MET A 344 8.62 16.99 -42.74
CA MET A 344 8.16 17.49 -41.45
C MET A 344 7.00 16.63 -40.92
N LEU A 345 7.10 16.24 -39.67
CA LEU A 345 6.08 15.46 -38.96
C LEU A 345 5.64 16.21 -37.72
N THR A 346 4.36 16.16 -37.46
CA THR A 346 3.74 16.59 -36.17
C THR A 346 3.19 15.36 -35.50
N LEU A 347 3.69 15.06 -34.31
CA LEU A 347 3.43 13.85 -33.56
C LEU A 347 2.63 14.22 -32.31
N GLN A 348 1.73 13.35 -31.90
CA GLN A 348 0.96 13.50 -30.67
C GLN A 348 0.94 12.18 -29.89
N VAL A 349 1.09 12.29 -28.57
CA VAL A 349 0.95 11.20 -27.61
C VAL A 349 -0.14 11.56 -26.62
N ASP A 350 -0.76 10.58 -26.00
CA ASP A 350 -1.76 10.76 -24.97
C ASP A 350 -1.27 11.72 -23.85
N PRO A 351 -1.89 12.87 -23.65
CA PRO A 351 -1.47 13.86 -22.66
C PRO A 351 -1.66 13.39 -21.22
N LEU A 352 -2.49 12.38 -20.99
CA LEU A 352 -2.71 11.79 -19.66
C LEU A 352 -1.66 10.71 -19.34
N TYR A 353 -0.85 10.34 -20.31
CA TYR A 353 0.15 9.29 -20.17
C TYR A 353 1.58 9.86 -20.32
N PRO A 354 2.28 10.16 -19.21
CA PRO A 354 3.65 10.63 -19.27
C PRO A 354 4.57 9.53 -19.78
N VAL A 355 5.20 9.76 -20.93
CA VAL A 355 6.21 8.88 -21.50
C VAL A 355 7.60 9.50 -21.40
N ASP A 356 8.58 8.71 -20.99
CA ASP A 356 9.97 9.18 -20.94
C ASP A 356 10.55 9.31 -22.34
N SER A 357 10.16 8.43 -23.25
CA SER A 357 10.60 8.46 -24.65
C SER A 357 9.62 7.71 -25.56
N CYS A 358 9.53 8.14 -26.81
CA CYS A 358 8.85 7.40 -27.88
C CYS A 358 9.78 7.23 -29.08
N ARG A 359 9.50 6.26 -29.91
CA ARG A 359 10.34 5.88 -31.03
C ARG A 359 9.61 6.18 -32.34
N LEU A 360 10.25 6.95 -33.22
CA LEU A 360 9.77 7.19 -34.56
C LEU A 360 10.43 6.17 -35.51
N VAL A 361 9.63 5.42 -36.24
CA VAL A 361 10.07 4.42 -37.19
C VAL A 361 9.63 4.81 -38.61
N ARG A 362 10.46 4.45 -39.60
CA ARG A 362 10.27 4.78 -41.02
C ARG A 362 10.43 3.54 -41.88
N ALA A 363 9.59 3.40 -42.89
CA ALA A 363 9.72 2.41 -43.96
C ALA A 363 9.86 3.11 -45.31
N LEU A 364 10.69 2.55 -46.15
CA LEU A 364 10.90 3.00 -47.53
C LEU A 364 9.90 2.30 -48.46
N ALA A 365 9.34 3.07 -49.40
CA ALA A 365 8.51 2.53 -50.46
C ALA A 365 9.32 2.12 -51.68
N HIS A 366 8.95 1.01 -52.29
CA HIS A 366 9.38 0.58 -53.60
C HIS A 366 8.15 0.54 -54.53
N ASN A 367 8.31 0.99 -55.76
CA ASN A 367 7.22 0.92 -56.74
C ASN A 367 6.86 -0.54 -57.01
N SER A 368 5.58 -0.89 -56.89
CA SER A 368 5.08 -2.16 -57.37
C SER A 368 4.79 -2.07 -58.88
N SER A 369 5.17 -3.09 -59.60
CA SER A 369 5.23 -3.05 -61.07
C SER A 369 3.88 -3.19 -61.78
N SER A 370 2.72 -3.32 -61.11
CA SER A 370 1.48 -3.69 -61.78
C SER A 370 0.22 -2.93 -61.40
N ASP A 371 0.14 -2.27 -60.23
CA ASP A 371 -1.10 -1.67 -59.74
C ASP A 371 -0.98 -0.27 -59.11
N GLY A 372 0.20 0.33 -59.14
CA GLY A 372 0.46 1.64 -58.53
C GLY A 372 0.54 1.59 -57.00
N SER A 373 0.51 0.42 -56.40
CA SER A 373 0.69 0.25 -54.95
C SER A 373 2.18 0.31 -54.56
N TYR A 374 2.45 0.65 -53.31
CA TYR A 374 3.80 0.62 -52.76
C TYR A 374 4.08 -0.71 -52.08
N ARG A 375 5.24 -1.31 -52.31
CA ARG A 375 5.82 -2.32 -51.46
C ARG A 375 6.68 -1.63 -50.41
N TRP A 376 6.42 -1.86 -49.13
CA TRP A 376 7.11 -1.24 -48.02
C TRP A 376 8.24 -2.13 -47.50
N ASP A 377 9.35 -1.54 -47.12
CA ASP A 377 10.36 -2.19 -46.31
C ASP A 377 9.89 -2.38 -44.88
N VAL A 378 10.67 -3.11 -44.09
CA VAL A 378 10.44 -3.22 -42.64
C VAL A 378 10.69 -1.86 -42.00
N PHE A 379 9.82 -1.44 -41.11
CA PHE A 379 9.97 -0.21 -40.33
C PHE A 379 11.28 -0.23 -39.55
N GLN A 380 12.10 0.79 -39.69
CA GLN A 380 13.35 0.97 -38.97
C GLN A 380 13.29 2.21 -38.08
N PRO A 381 13.85 2.15 -36.88
CA PRO A 381 13.90 3.31 -35.99
C PRO A 381 14.82 4.39 -36.59
N ILE A 382 14.33 5.62 -36.68
CA ILE A 382 15.07 6.78 -37.16
C ILE A 382 15.36 7.81 -36.09
N ALA A 383 14.52 7.86 -35.03
CA ALA A 383 14.74 8.77 -33.93
C ALA A 383 14.09 8.24 -32.64
N THR A 384 14.70 8.58 -31.52
CA THR A 384 14.06 8.54 -30.18
C THR A 384 13.70 9.95 -29.78
N ILE A 385 12.43 10.17 -29.49
CA ILE A 385 11.89 11.47 -29.11
C ILE A 385 11.67 11.44 -27.61
N TYR A 386 12.19 12.44 -26.91
CA TYR A 386 12.01 12.64 -25.48
C TYR A 386 11.00 13.75 -25.29
N PRO A 387 9.76 13.44 -24.89
CA PRO A 387 8.78 14.46 -24.56
C PRO A 387 9.34 15.35 -23.45
N SER A 388 9.26 16.66 -23.61
CA SER A 388 9.73 17.58 -22.57
C SER A 388 8.94 17.36 -21.28
N VAL A 389 9.65 17.42 -20.15
CA VAL A 389 9.08 17.23 -18.78
C VAL A 389 8.10 18.36 -18.42
N GLU A 390 8.06 19.44 -19.21
CA GLU A 390 7.07 20.51 -19.02
C GLU A 390 5.70 20.05 -19.54
N PRO A 391 4.65 20.27 -18.76
CA PRO A 391 3.31 19.85 -19.14
C PRO A 391 2.86 20.65 -20.38
N ASN A 392 3.10 20.07 -21.54
CA ASN A 392 2.46 20.50 -22.78
C ASN A 392 1.04 19.90 -22.79
N PRO A 393 -0.04 20.68 -22.60
CA PRO A 393 -1.39 20.14 -22.48
C PRO A 393 -1.85 19.36 -23.72
N GLN A 394 -1.14 19.44 -24.81
CA GLN A 394 -1.44 18.70 -26.05
C GLN A 394 -0.43 17.58 -26.34
N GLN A 395 0.70 17.50 -25.64
CA GLN A 395 1.82 16.57 -25.92
C GLN A 395 2.10 16.40 -27.42
N THR A 396 2.22 17.54 -28.10
CA THR A 396 2.49 17.60 -29.53
C THR A 396 3.96 17.94 -29.77
N PHE A 397 4.62 17.17 -30.63
CA PHE A 397 6.03 17.30 -30.94
C PHE A 397 6.25 17.46 -32.44
N HIS A 398 7.30 18.18 -32.82
CA HIS A 398 7.70 18.34 -34.23
C HIS A 398 9.00 17.59 -34.48
N PHE A 399 9.02 16.84 -35.54
CA PHE A 399 10.24 16.14 -36.00
C PHE A 399 10.49 16.49 -37.46
N THR A 400 11.76 16.71 -37.80
CA THR A 400 12.18 16.99 -39.17
C THR A 400 13.15 15.90 -39.63
N ASP A 401 12.69 15.07 -40.55
CA ASP A 401 13.53 14.07 -41.21
C ASP A 401 14.31 14.71 -42.38
N ARG A 402 15.63 14.74 -42.24
CA ARG A 402 16.55 15.24 -43.25
C ARG A 402 17.40 14.12 -43.86
N ASP A 403 17.38 12.94 -43.25
CA ASP A 403 18.16 11.78 -43.70
C ASP A 403 17.25 10.81 -44.46
N TYR A 404 16.83 11.22 -45.64
CA TYR A 404 15.98 10.43 -46.51
C TYR A 404 16.56 10.36 -47.95
N ASN A 405 16.27 9.27 -48.66
CA ASN A 405 16.64 9.12 -50.06
C ASN A 405 15.61 9.83 -50.97
N ARG A 406 16.03 10.92 -51.62
CA ARG A 406 15.15 11.69 -52.50
C ARG A 406 14.68 10.91 -53.76
N ASN A 407 15.33 9.81 -54.10
CA ASN A 407 14.91 8.96 -55.22
C ASN A 407 13.84 7.94 -54.82
N ALA A 408 13.47 7.86 -53.54
CA ALA A 408 12.37 7.03 -53.10
C ALA A 408 11.03 7.63 -53.53
N PRO A 409 10.05 6.83 -53.90
CA PRO A 409 8.73 7.33 -54.28
C PRO A 409 7.92 7.83 -53.05
N ALA A 410 8.07 7.20 -51.93
CA ALA A 410 7.38 7.56 -50.69
C ALA A 410 8.06 7.00 -49.45
N TYR A 411 7.68 7.53 -48.29
CA TYR A 411 8.04 7.03 -46.96
C TYR A 411 6.77 6.84 -46.13
N ALA A 412 6.76 5.78 -45.33
CA ALA A 412 5.76 5.54 -44.30
C ALA A 412 6.38 5.75 -42.92
N TYR A 413 5.67 6.44 -42.06
CA TYR A 413 6.08 6.73 -40.70
C TYR A 413 5.08 6.17 -39.70
N ARG A 414 5.56 5.69 -38.55
CA ARG A 414 4.79 5.30 -37.38
C ARG A 414 5.47 5.81 -36.13
N LEU A 415 4.64 6.18 -35.14
CA LEU A 415 5.10 6.47 -33.80
C LEU A 415 4.86 5.24 -32.94
N GLU A 416 5.86 4.80 -32.22
CA GLU A 416 5.84 3.69 -31.29
C GLU A 416 6.00 4.26 -29.87
N VAL A 417 4.95 4.16 -29.06
CA VAL A 417 4.94 4.64 -27.68
C VAL A 417 4.96 3.42 -26.76
N PRO A 418 6.00 3.26 -25.93
CA PRO A 418 6.08 2.12 -25.03
C PRO A 418 5.02 2.23 -23.92
N ASP A 419 4.52 1.09 -23.45
CA ASP A 419 3.83 1.03 -22.16
C ASP A 419 4.82 1.40 -21.04
N ARG A 420 4.30 1.67 -19.85
CA ARG A 420 5.13 2.07 -18.70
C ARG A 420 6.25 1.06 -18.37
N CYS A 421 6.11 -0.17 -18.83
CA CYS A 421 7.07 -1.25 -18.60
C CYS A 421 7.98 -1.51 -19.80
N ALA A 422 7.85 -0.78 -20.90
CA ALA A 422 8.55 -0.97 -22.17
C ALA A 422 8.42 -2.41 -22.75
N GLN A 423 7.36 -3.12 -22.40
CA GLN A 423 7.11 -4.49 -22.86
C GLN A 423 6.25 -4.54 -24.10
N ARG A 424 5.40 -3.54 -24.30
CA ARG A 424 4.51 -3.39 -25.46
C ARG A 424 4.63 -1.97 -26.00
N PHE A 425 4.36 -1.83 -27.29
CA PHE A 425 4.29 -0.53 -27.95
C PHE A 425 2.88 -0.31 -28.48
N ILE A 426 2.33 0.87 -28.23
CA ILE A 426 1.16 1.38 -28.93
C ILE A 426 1.67 2.02 -30.21
N LEU A 427 1.12 1.62 -31.32
CA LEU A 427 1.49 2.10 -32.66
C LEU A 427 0.49 3.17 -33.09
N SER A 428 1.00 4.28 -33.64
CA SER A 428 0.14 5.23 -34.35
C SER A 428 -0.39 4.64 -35.66
N ASP A 429 -1.35 5.31 -36.26
CA ASP A 429 -1.65 5.13 -37.67
C ASP A 429 -0.42 5.39 -38.52
N THR A 430 -0.39 4.79 -39.72
CA THR A 430 0.71 4.96 -40.66
C THR A 430 0.49 6.25 -41.45
N ALA A 431 1.41 7.21 -41.32
CA ALA A 431 1.42 8.40 -42.14
C ALA A 431 2.31 8.14 -43.36
N VAL A 432 1.78 8.37 -44.54
CA VAL A 432 2.52 8.19 -45.81
C VAL A 432 2.83 9.55 -46.43
N VAL A 433 4.10 9.75 -46.77
CA VAL A 433 4.59 10.96 -47.45
C VAL A 433 5.12 10.56 -48.82
N THR A 434 4.44 10.98 -49.88
CA THR A 434 4.91 10.84 -51.25
C THR A 434 5.88 11.98 -51.59
N LEU A 435 7.00 11.64 -52.17
CA LEU A 435 7.94 12.64 -52.65
C LEU A 435 7.55 13.07 -54.07
N PRO A 436 7.68 14.35 -54.39
CA PRO A 436 7.45 14.81 -55.76
C PRO A 436 8.46 14.13 -56.68
N PRO A 437 8.05 13.73 -57.89
CA PRO A 437 8.95 13.12 -58.84
C PRO A 437 10.11 14.08 -59.10
N LYS A 438 11.32 13.53 -59.16
CA LYS A 438 12.51 14.31 -59.52
C LYS A 438 12.28 14.89 -60.88
N GLN A 439 12.14 16.22 -60.96
CA GLN A 439 12.10 16.88 -62.28
C GLN A 439 13.46 16.69 -62.94
N GLU A 440 13.47 15.93 -64.00
CA GLU A 440 14.69 15.89 -64.82
C GLU A 440 14.96 17.28 -65.38
N PRO A 441 16.19 17.79 -65.23
CA PRO A 441 16.52 19.08 -65.76
C PRO A 441 16.26 19.09 -67.25
N ALA A 442 15.30 19.86 -67.71
CA ALA A 442 14.98 20.04 -69.09
C ALA A 442 15.72 21.24 -69.65
N ALA A 443 16.05 21.16 -70.92
CA ALA A 443 16.67 22.26 -71.70
C ALA A 443 15.90 22.42 -73.01
N TRP A 444 15.59 23.63 -73.34
CA TRP A 444 15.13 23.98 -74.67
C TRP A 444 16.20 24.82 -75.32
N ILE A 445 16.74 24.34 -76.46
CA ILE A 445 17.82 24.98 -77.18
C ILE A 445 17.40 25.08 -78.63
N PRO A 446 17.33 26.30 -79.18
CA PRO A 446 17.03 26.48 -80.62
C PRO A 446 17.99 25.74 -81.50
N ASN A 447 17.48 25.13 -82.57
CA ASN A 447 18.31 24.39 -83.53
C ASN A 447 18.55 25.14 -84.85
N ILE A 448 17.99 26.36 -84.97
CA ILE A 448 18.18 27.25 -86.10
C ILE A 448 18.23 28.70 -85.63
N ILE A 449 19.15 29.50 -86.15
CA ILE A 449 19.19 30.95 -85.97
C ILE A 449 19.39 31.65 -87.32
N LYS A 450 18.83 32.87 -87.44
CA LYS A 450 19.03 33.72 -88.65
C LYS A 450 19.74 34.98 -88.19
N ALA A 451 21.00 35.14 -88.65
CA ALA A 451 21.82 36.29 -88.27
C ALA A 451 21.14 37.62 -88.63
N GLY A 452 21.13 38.54 -87.67
CA GLY A 452 20.48 39.85 -87.78
C GLY A 452 18.96 39.90 -87.62
N ASP A 453 18.29 38.78 -87.46
CA ASP A 453 16.86 38.75 -87.18
C ASP A 453 16.59 39.13 -85.73
N PRO A 454 15.66 40.05 -85.43
CA PRO A 454 15.36 40.50 -84.05
C PRO A 454 14.84 39.39 -83.14
N GLN A 455 14.16 38.40 -83.72
CA GLN A 455 13.52 37.33 -82.95
C GLN A 455 14.25 35.99 -83.00
N LEU A 456 14.85 35.67 -84.18
CA LEU A 456 15.49 34.40 -84.45
C LEU A 456 17.04 34.49 -84.58
N GLY A 457 17.58 35.68 -84.30
CA GLY A 457 19.00 35.99 -84.59
C GLY A 457 19.97 35.46 -83.53
N LYS A 458 19.51 34.87 -82.43
CA LYS A 458 20.37 34.43 -81.37
C LYS A 458 20.01 33.04 -80.87
N LEU A 459 21.02 32.24 -80.60
CA LEU A 459 20.90 30.96 -79.87
C LEU A 459 20.98 31.26 -78.34
N CYS A 460 19.86 31.27 -77.64
CA CYS A 460 19.79 31.45 -76.20
C CYS A 460 19.33 30.16 -75.61
N PRO A 461 20.19 29.45 -74.86
CA PRO A 461 19.77 28.21 -74.16
C PRO A 461 18.78 28.55 -73.01
N ALA A 462 17.62 27.95 -73.08
CA ALA A 462 16.68 28.00 -71.97
C ALA A 462 16.84 26.72 -71.14
N LEU A 463 17.39 26.84 -69.91
CA LEU A 463 17.65 25.74 -69.00
C LEU A 463 16.74 25.85 -67.80
N VAL A 464 16.26 24.73 -67.31
CA VAL A 464 15.45 24.69 -66.05
C VAL A 464 16.40 24.57 -64.86
N ALA A 465 16.30 25.50 -63.91
CA ALA A 465 17.03 25.55 -62.63
C ALA A 465 18.58 25.40 -62.77
N PRO A 466 19.25 26.15 -63.71
CA PRO A 466 20.71 26.13 -63.82
C PRO A 466 21.29 26.96 -62.63
N THR A 467 22.50 26.56 -62.18
CA THR A 467 23.34 27.41 -61.34
C THR A 467 24.42 28.09 -62.15
N ALA A 468 24.81 29.31 -61.74
CA ALA A 468 25.94 30.02 -62.43
C ALA A 468 27.30 29.31 -62.23
N GLN A 469 27.37 28.40 -61.24
CA GLN A 469 28.59 27.65 -60.98
C GLN A 469 28.84 26.60 -62.09
N ASN A 470 30.04 26.60 -62.66
CA ASN A 470 30.46 25.64 -63.66
C ASN A 470 29.60 25.64 -64.94
N TYR A 471 28.96 26.80 -65.27
CA TYR A 471 28.30 26.96 -66.57
C TYR A 471 29.28 27.21 -67.64
N THR A 472 29.15 26.47 -68.77
CA THR A 472 29.88 26.72 -70.01
C THR A 472 28.95 26.53 -71.19
N PHE A 473 28.97 27.51 -72.13
CA PHE A 473 28.27 27.41 -73.39
C PHE A 473 29.27 27.66 -74.53
N GLU A 474 29.43 26.69 -75.39
CA GLU A 474 30.45 26.69 -76.45
C GLU A 474 29.81 26.30 -77.74
N ILE A 475 30.29 26.95 -78.83
CA ILE A 475 29.96 26.62 -80.22
C ILE A 475 31.25 26.17 -80.97
N TYR A 476 31.11 25.13 -81.73
CA TYR A 476 32.19 24.51 -82.46
C TYR A 476 31.83 24.43 -83.94
N SER A 477 32.88 24.55 -84.82
CA SER A 477 32.78 24.19 -86.22
C SER A 477 32.62 22.66 -86.40
N ARG A 478 32.26 22.21 -87.59
CA ARG A 478 32.21 20.77 -87.92
C ARG A 478 33.54 20.04 -87.76
N GLN A 479 34.63 20.79 -87.80
CA GLN A 479 35.98 20.26 -87.61
C GLN A 479 36.43 20.25 -86.15
N GLY A 480 35.55 20.64 -85.23
CA GLY A 480 35.84 20.66 -83.79
C GLY A 480 36.58 21.92 -83.32
N GLN A 481 36.73 22.94 -84.10
CA GLN A 481 37.33 24.21 -83.72
C GLN A 481 36.30 24.98 -82.88
N ARG A 482 36.66 25.41 -81.63
CA ARG A 482 35.83 26.24 -80.81
C ARG A 482 35.73 27.67 -81.30
N LEU A 483 34.55 28.13 -81.61
CA LEU A 483 34.30 29.43 -82.28
C LEU A 483 33.72 30.45 -81.31
N PHE A 484 32.99 29.99 -80.30
CA PHE A 484 32.38 30.83 -79.27
C PHE A 484 32.44 30.11 -77.91
N SER A 485 32.60 30.85 -76.85
CA SER A 485 32.56 30.32 -75.47
C SER A 485 32.18 31.41 -74.52
N THR A 486 31.27 31.07 -73.62
CA THR A 486 30.88 31.92 -72.45
C THR A 486 30.68 31.08 -71.19
N HIS A 487 30.85 31.71 -70.03
CA HIS A 487 30.59 31.15 -68.72
C HIS A 487 29.39 31.85 -68.00
N ASN A 488 28.80 32.85 -68.67
CA ASN A 488 27.69 33.60 -68.11
C ASN A 488 26.37 32.95 -68.50
N LEU A 489 25.51 32.74 -67.49
CA LEU A 489 24.11 32.38 -67.71
C LEU A 489 23.38 33.57 -68.38
N GLY A 490 22.65 33.29 -69.44
CA GLY A 490 21.93 34.29 -70.19
C GLY A 490 22.67 34.85 -71.41
N ASP A 491 23.93 34.58 -71.58
CA ASP A 491 24.62 34.90 -72.85
C ASP A 491 24.09 34.02 -74.00
N CYS A 492 23.89 34.70 -75.15
CA CYS A 492 23.39 34.07 -76.37
C CYS A 492 24.42 34.16 -77.49
N TRP A 493 24.47 33.15 -78.34
CA TRP A 493 25.28 33.19 -79.53
C TRP A 493 24.48 33.78 -80.69
N ASP A 494 25.06 34.78 -81.37
CA ASP A 494 24.46 35.54 -82.47
C ASP A 494 25.03 35.17 -83.89
N GLY A 495 25.74 34.09 -83.96
CA GLY A 495 26.34 33.68 -85.22
C GLY A 495 27.75 34.27 -85.51
N THR A 496 28.32 34.94 -84.48
CA THR A 496 29.69 35.48 -84.57
C THR A 496 30.71 34.64 -83.86
N SER A 497 32.00 34.76 -84.22
CA SER A 497 33.11 34.17 -83.45
C SER A 497 33.43 35.00 -82.22
N THR A 498 34.28 34.49 -81.32
CA THR A 498 34.77 35.22 -80.11
C THR A 498 35.49 36.54 -80.47
N LEU A 499 35.89 36.72 -81.76
CA LEU A 499 36.47 37.98 -82.28
C LEU A 499 35.42 38.87 -82.94
N ASN A 500 34.14 38.65 -82.71
CA ASN A 500 32.99 39.36 -83.30
C ASN A 500 32.97 39.35 -84.85
N LYS A 501 33.56 38.33 -85.45
CA LYS A 501 33.50 38.16 -86.89
C LYS A 501 32.33 37.26 -87.27
N PRO A 502 31.48 37.66 -88.24
CA PRO A 502 30.39 36.81 -88.71
C PRO A 502 30.92 35.49 -89.26
N LEU A 503 30.23 34.42 -88.88
CA LEU A 503 30.55 33.05 -89.28
C LEU A 503 29.74 32.69 -90.54
N PRO A 504 30.26 31.87 -91.47
CA PRO A 504 29.56 31.43 -92.66
C PRO A 504 28.22 30.70 -92.32
N GLN A 505 27.27 30.80 -93.22
CA GLN A 505 26.08 29.97 -93.16
C GLN A 505 26.43 28.50 -93.09
N GLY A 506 25.81 27.75 -92.15
CA GLY A 506 26.16 26.34 -92.01
C GLY A 506 25.66 25.76 -90.71
N VAL A 507 26.02 24.50 -90.49
CA VAL A 507 25.67 23.77 -89.23
C VAL A 507 26.88 23.80 -88.32
N TYR A 508 26.60 24.22 -87.08
CA TYR A 508 27.55 24.29 -85.97
C TYR A 508 27.12 23.35 -84.85
N VAL A 509 28.06 22.95 -84.03
CA VAL A 509 27.79 22.09 -82.87
C VAL A 509 27.81 22.95 -81.59
N TYR A 510 26.79 22.85 -80.77
CA TYR A 510 26.84 23.46 -79.47
C TYR A 510 27.14 22.43 -78.40
N ARG A 511 27.79 22.84 -77.33
CA ARG A 511 27.99 22.12 -76.09
C ARG A 511 27.67 23.05 -74.89
N ILE A 512 26.74 22.66 -74.08
CA ILE A 512 26.39 23.40 -72.89
C ILE A 512 26.55 22.49 -71.68
N THR A 513 27.38 22.89 -70.71
CA THR A 513 27.58 22.16 -69.48
C THR A 513 27.12 23.08 -68.36
N CYS A 514 26.24 22.57 -67.44
CA CYS A 514 25.78 23.31 -66.32
C CYS A 514 25.60 22.37 -65.12
N LEU A 515 25.66 22.95 -63.89
CA LEU A 515 25.27 22.33 -62.66
C LEU A 515 23.84 22.81 -62.38
N HIS A 516 22.90 21.91 -62.09
CA HIS A 516 21.55 22.24 -61.72
C HIS A 516 21.44 22.41 -60.19
N THR A 517 20.40 23.06 -59.71
CA THR A 517 20.16 23.32 -58.27
C THR A 517 20.01 22.03 -57.44
N ASP A 518 19.71 20.90 -58.09
CA ASP A 518 19.65 19.58 -57.45
C ASP A 518 21.05 18.89 -57.36
N GLY A 519 22.14 19.61 -57.71
CA GLY A 519 23.49 19.12 -57.66
C GLY A 519 23.88 18.21 -58.86
N THR A 520 23.00 17.99 -59.82
CA THR A 520 23.33 17.20 -61.02
C THR A 520 24.07 18.04 -62.03
N ARG A 521 25.16 17.47 -62.60
CA ARG A 521 25.88 18.06 -63.70
C ARG A 521 25.40 17.45 -65.03
N LYS A 522 24.88 18.26 -65.95
CA LYS A 522 24.43 17.82 -67.28
C LYS A 522 25.17 18.53 -68.36
N THR A 523 25.40 17.82 -69.47
CA THR A 523 25.98 18.34 -70.73
C THR A 523 24.96 18.11 -71.81
N TYR A 524 24.55 19.22 -72.43
CA TYR A 524 23.69 19.22 -73.65
C TYR A 524 24.54 19.46 -74.89
N THR A 525 24.40 18.61 -75.87
CA THR A 525 25.08 18.71 -77.14
C THR A 525 24.08 18.57 -78.28
N GLY A 526 24.29 19.32 -79.32
CA GLY A 526 23.41 19.27 -80.47
C GLY A 526 23.96 20.14 -81.60
N THR A 527 23.16 20.31 -82.62
CA THR A 527 23.50 21.15 -83.73
C THR A 527 22.59 22.35 -83.86
N VAL A 528 23.13 23.45 -84.33
CA VAL A 528 22.41 24.65 -84.71
C VAL A 528 22.74 25.05 -86.12
N THR A 529 21.74 25.39 -86.90
CA THR A 529 21.90 25.90 -88.27
C THR A 529 21.91 27.42 -88.26
N LEU A 530 22.99 28.03 -88.68
CA LEU A 530 23.13 29.46 -88.88
C LEU A 530 22.72 29.80 -90.32
N MET A 531 21.77 30.71 -90.48
CA MET A 531 21.28 31.28 -91.75
C MET A 531 21.52 32.80 -91.74
N HIS A 532 21.71 33.38 -92.95
CA HIS A 532 21.83 34.82 -93.16
C HIS A 532 20.59 35.39 -93.78
#